data_a63d3b70487cfe10cdaa4e548d86d21f
#
_entry.id   a63d3b70487cfe10cdaa4e548d86d21f
#
_cell.length_a   1.000
_cell.length_b   1.000
_cell.length_c   1.000
_cell.angle_alpha   90.00
_cell.angle_beta   90.00
_cell.angle_gamma   90.00
#
_symmetry.space_group_name_H-M   'P 1'
#
loop_
_entity.id
_entity.type
_entity.pdbx_description
1 polymer ?
#
loop_
_entity_poly.entity_id
_entity_poly.type
_entity_poly.pdbx_seq_one_letter_code
_entity_poly.pdbx_strand_id
1 'polypeptide(L)'
;MRFSLTRILNTRTFDRVRASSTIYLVFLGPFLAFATYIILGPFDLRAQSRLLQLVLLADLVYVITIVAFVILRILRIISQRRQKSAGSQLHLRLTGFFTVMALLPTIGVAIFATFTVNMGLEAWFSDRVQSVISASRSAAEAYEAEQRGALIEDITDLANELGFFRKGRNGTDLSEFRNHLAKLQQEMQRGMKEAFVIDDMGTIKLRGFRNYAFDYDKPEVILFDTALRQVQIIEDWKNNEMRALIYIDGFPGHYLYVTRLVDGNLLNLLDDTQAVSYTHLTLPTKA
;
A
#
# COMPACT_ATOMS: atom_id res chain seq x y z
N MET A 1 -54.91 -48.43 10.98
CA MET A 1 -54.73 -47.66 9.74
C MET A 1 -53.30 -47.15 9.69
N ARG A 2 -52.41 -47.83 8.95
CA ARG A 2 -51.05 -47.43 8.68
C ARG A 2 -51.05 -46.79 7.29
N PHE A 3 -51.03 -45.46 7.22
CA PHE A 3 -50.85 -44.75 5.93
C PHE A 3 -49.40 -44.94 5.46
N SER A 4 -49.19 -45.70 4.39
CA SER A 4 -47.91 -45.85 3.73
C SER A 4 -47.66 -44.63 2.83
N LEU A 5 -46.83 -43.69 3.31
CA LEU A 5 -46.33 -42.51 2.60
C LEU A 5 -45.34 -42.84 1.45
N THR A 6 -45.20 -44.12 1.07
CA THR A 6 -44.20 -44.61 0.11
C THR A 6 -44.68 -44.70 -1.35
N ARG A 7 -45.87 -44.15 -1.71
CA ARG A 7 -46.44 -44.37 -3.05
C ARG A 7 -46.55 -43.13 -3.96
N ILE A 8 -45.94 -41.99 -3.58
CA ILE A 8 -46.11 -40.73 -4.36
C ILE A 8 -44.78 -40.23 -5.00
N LEU A 9 -43.69 -40.95 -4.93
CA LEU A 9 -42.50 -40.58 -5.69
C LEU A 9 -42.37 -41.48 -6.92
N ASN A 10 -42.96 -41.00 -8.03
CA ASN A 10 -42.87 -41.61 -9.34
C ASN A 10 -41.39 -41.69 -9.76
N THR A 11 -40.77 -42.84 -9.65
CA THR A 11 -39.36 -43.11 -9.85
C THR A 11 -38.84 -42.65 -11.23
N ARG A 12 -39.68 -42.69 -12.25
CA ARG A 12 -39.32 -42.27 -13.64
C ARG A 12 -39.14 -40.76 -13.80
N THR A 13 -39.92 -39.94 -13.12
CA THR A 13 -39.74 -38.47 -13.13
C THR A 13 -38.51 -38.04 -12.36
N PHE A 14 -38.23 -38.73 -11.24
CA PHE A 14 -37.03 -38.43 -10.42
C PHE A 14 -35.73 -38.79 -11.18
N ASP A 15 -35.70 -39.85 -11.97
CA ASP A 15 -34.51 -40.25 -12.73
C ASP A 15 -34.27 -39.31 -13.94
N ARG A 16 -35.34 -38.79 -14.57
CA ARG A 16 -35.21 -37.75 -15.65
C ARG A 16 -34.73 -36.41 -15.10
N VAL A 17 -35.31 -35.93 -14.03
CA VAL A 17 -34.86 -34.68 -13.35
C VAL A 17 -33.39 -34.79 -12.89
N ARG A 18 -33.00 -35.96 -12.46
CA ARG A 18 -31.64 -36.22 -11.99
C ARG A 18 -30.60 -36.31 -13.10
N ALA A 19 -30.97 -36.86 -14.27
CA ALA A 19 -30.11 -36.86 -15.46
C ALA A 19 -29.95 -35.45 -16.01
N SER A 20 -31.03 -34.67 -16.05
CA SER A 20 -31.00 -33.28 -16.48
C SER A 20 -30.19 -32.39 -15.55
N SER A 21 -30.31 -32.57 -14.20
CA SER A 21 -29.54 -31.76 -13.25
C SER A 21 -28.04 -32.00 -13.35
N THR A 22 -27.60 -33.22 -13.66
CA THR A 22 -26.17 -33.51 -13.87
C THR A 22 -25.65 -32.80 -15.13
N ILE A 23 -26.43 -32.76 -16.20
CA ILE A 23 -26.06 -32.08 -17.44
C ILE A 23 -25.95 -30.57 -17.20
N TYR A 24 -26.92 -29.95 -16.54
CA TYR A 24 -26.87 -28.53 -16.20
C TYR A 24 -25.64 -28.21 -15.32
N LEU A 25 -25.33 -29.06 -14.35
CA LEU A 25 -24.17 -28.86 -13.47
C LEU A 25 -22.83 -28.92 -14.24
N VAL A 26 -22.73 -29.78 -15.25
CA VAL A 26 -21.55 -29.89 -16.11
C VAL A 26 -21.36 -28.67 -17.00
N PHE A 27 -22.43 -28.09 -17.54
CA PHE A 27 -22.37 -26.91 -18.41
C PHE A 27 -22.20 -25.61 -17.60
N LEU A 28 -22.65 -25.59 -16.33
CA LEU A 28 -22.55 -24.42 -15.47
C LEU A 28 -21.10 -24.09 -15.14
N GLY A 29 -20.20 -25.09 -15.03
CA GLY A 29 -18.78 -24.88 -14.70
C GLY A 29 -18.03 -24.02 -15.73
N PRO A 30 -17.99 -24.43 -17.01
CA PRO A 30 -17.38 -23.62 -18.06
C PRO A 30 -17.99 -22.22 -18.17
N PHE A 31 -19.29 -22.08 -17.93
CA PHE A 31 -19.97 -20.78 -17.95
C PHE A 31 -19.48 -19.87 -16.80
N LEU A 32 -19.40 -20.39 -15.58
CA LEU A 32 -18.87 -19.64 -14.44
C LEU A 32 -17.40 -19.30 -14.62
N ALA A 33 -16.57 -20.24 -15.09
CA ALA A 33 -15.17 -19.99 -15.39
C ALA A 33 -14.98 -18.88 -16.44
N PHE A 34 -15.84 -18.86 -17.46
CA PHE A 34 -15.83 -17.80 -18.48
C PHE A 34 -16.26 -16.44 -17.91
N ALA A 35 -17.29 -16.42 -17.05
CA ALA A 35 -17.71 -15.20 -16.36
C ALA A 35 -16.61 -14.64 -15.45
N THR A 36 -15.95 -15.51 -14.70
CA THR A 36 -14.79 -15.14 -13.85
C THR A 36 -13.65 -14.60 -14.70
N TYR A 37 -13.35 -15.23 -15.84
CA TYR A 37 -12.33 -14.76 -16.77
C TYR A 37 -12.63 -13.36 -17.33
N ILE A 38 -13.90 -13.08 -17.69
CA ILE A 38 -14.28 -11.74 -18.19
C ILE A 38 -14.12 -10.67 -17.10
N ILE A 39 -14.47 -10.99 -15.86
CA ILE A 39 -14.45 -10.02 -14.75
C ILE A 39 -13.03 -9.78 -14.25
N LEU A 40 -12.18 -10.81 -14.19
CA LEU A 40 -10.77 -10.70 -13.78
C LEU A 40 -9.84 -10.40 -14.96
N GLY A 41 -10.31 -10.51 -16.19
CA GLY A 41 -9.52 -10.37 -17.40
C GLY A 41 -9.24 -8.91 -17.79
N PRO A 42 -8.54 -8.70 -18.93
CA PRO A 42 -7.97 -7.41 -19.33
C PRO A 42 -8.98 -6.37 -19.81
N PHE A 43 -10.29 -6.65 -19.72
CA PHE A 43 -11.33 -5.75 -20.22
C PHE A 43 -11.64 -4.56 -19.30
N ASP A 44 -10.81 -4.32 -18.28
CA ASP A 44 -10.85 -3.15 -17.38
C ASP A 44 -12.29 -2.70 -17.02
N LEU A 45 -13.19 -3.69 -16.95
CA LEU A 45 -14.46 -3.51 -16.27
C LEU A 45 -14.05 -3.27 -14.82
N ARG A 46 -13.86 -1.99 -14.45
CA ARG A 46 -13.67 -1.57 -13.07
C ARG A 46 -14.75 -2.25 -12.26
N ALA A 47 -14.43 -3.48 -11.89
CA ALA A 47 -15.39 -4.37 -11.25
C ALA A 47 -15.76 -3.68 -9.96
N GLN A 48 -16.96 -3.15 -9.93
CA GLN A 48 -17.56 -2.79 -8.66
C GLN A 48 -17.28 -3.98 -7.75
N SER A 49 -16.61 -3.76 -6.66
CA SER A 49 -16.16 -4.81 -5.73
C SER A 49 -17.27 -5.83 -5.39
N ARG A 50 -18.54 -5.43 -5.50
CA ARG A 50 -19.73 -6.25 -5.31
C ARG A 50 -19.94 -7.31 -6.40
N LEU A 51 -19.71 -6.99 -7.68
CA LEU A 51 -19.88 -7.97 -8.77
C LEU A 51 -18.79 -9.06 -8.69
N LEU A 52 -17.57 -8.69 -8.42
CA LEU A 52 -16.48 -9.65 -8.19
C LEU A 52 -16.79 -10.58 -7.01
N GLN A 53 -17.27 -10.03 -5.88
CA GLN A 53 -17.66 -10.82 -4.72
C GLN A 53 -18.80 -11.81 -5.04
N LEU A 54 -19.80 -11.38 -5.81
CA LEU A 54 -20.91 -12.24 -6.20
C LEU A 54 -20.46 -13.41 -7.10
N VAL A 55 -19.56 -13.16 -8.05
CA VAL A 55 -19.05 -14.21 -8.94
C VAL A 55 -18.18 -15.20 -8.16
N LEU A 56 -17.28 -14.73 -7.31
CA LEU A 56 -16.47 -15.60 -6.45
C LEU A 56 -17.34 -16.42 -5.48
N LEU A 57 -18.42 -15.82 -4.96
CA LEU A 57 -19.37 -16.54 -4.12
C LEU A 57 -20.12 -17.62 -4.94
N ALA A 58 -20.52 -17.32 -6.16
CA ALA A 58 -21.18 -18.28 -7.05
C ALA A 58 -20.24 -19.45 -7.39
N ASP A 59 -18.95 -19.18 -7.68
CA ASP A 59 -17.94 -20.21 -7.92
C ASP A 59 -17.75 -21.09 -6.68
N LEU A 60 -17.66 -20.48 -5.48
CA LEU A 60 -17.55 -21.23 -4.23
C LEU A 60 -18.76 -22.16 -4.00
N VAL A 61 -19.97 -21.64 -4.17
CA VAL A 61 -21.20 -22.40 -4.03
C VAL A 61 -21.25 -23.55 -5.04
N TYR A 62 -20.82 -23.28 -6.28
CA TYR A 62 -20.74 -24.30 -7.33
C TYR A 62 -19.77 -25.43 -6.94
N VAL A 63 -18.56 -25.11 -6.49
CA VAL A 63 -17.56 -26.11 -6.03
C VAL A 63 -18.12 -26.93 -4.88
N ILE A 64 -18.70 -26.30 -3.85
CA ILE A 64 -19.32 -27.00 -2.73
C ILE A 64 -20.43 -27.95 -3.21
N THR A 65 -21.24 -27.50 -4.15
CA THR A 65 -22.33 -28.31 -4.72
C THR A 65 -21.80 -29.55 -5.45
N ILE A 66 -20.74 -29.41 -6.25
CA ILE A 66 -20.09 -30.53 -6.92
C ILE A 66 -19.51 -31.50 -5.89
N VAL A 67 -18.77 -31.03 -4.90
CA VAL A 67 -18.17 -31.86 -3.87
C VAL A 67 -19.23 -32.63 -3.10
N ALA A 68 -20.31 -31.96 -2.69
CA ALA A 68 -21.44 -32.61 -2.02
C ALA A 68 -22.10 -33.68 -2.90
N PHE A 69 -22.30 -33.40 -4.18
CA PHE A 69 -22.87 -34.34 -5.14
C PHE A 69 -21.98 -35.59 -5.33
N VAL A 70 -20.66 -35.40 -5.44
CA VAL A 70 -19.69 -36.49 -5.56
C VAL A 70 -19.68 -37.36 -4.29
N ILE A 71 -19.63 -36.72 -3.10
CA ILE A 71 -19.66 -37.42 -1.82
C ILE A 71 -20.94 -38.27 -1.69
N LEU A 72 -22.10 -37.67 -1.99
CA LEU A 72 -23.38 -38.39 -1.93
C LEU A 72 -23.42 -39.56 -2.91
N ARG A 73 -22.80 -39.42 -4.07
CA ARG A 73 -22.70 -40.50 -5.07
C ARG A 73 -21.79 -41.65 -4.57
N ILE A 74 -20.65 -41.31 -3.98
CA ILE A 74 -19.74 -42.30 -3.39
C ILE A 74 -20.42 -43.04 -2.22
N LEU A 75 -21.06 -42.32 -1.30
CA LEU A 75 -21.78 -42.91 -0.17
C LEU A 75 -22.89 -43.86 -0.66
N ARG A 76 -23.59 -43.53 -1.72
CA ARG A 76 -24.60 -44.39 -2.30
C ARG A 76 -24.01 -45.67 -2.91
N ILE A 77 -22.88 -45.58 -3.61
CA ILE A 77 -22.18 -46.73 -4.15
C ILE A 77 -21.71 -47.67 -3.01
N ILE A 78 -21.19 -47.09 -1.90
CA ILE A 78 -20.79 -47.84 -0.73
C ILE A 78 -22.00 -48.49 -0.04
N SER A 79 -23.10 -47.79 0.08
CA SER A 79 -24.37 -48.31 0.65
C SER A 79 -24.95 -49.48 -0.15
N GLN A 80 -24.88 -49.45 -1.45
CA GLN A 80 -25.31 -50.54 -2.32
C GLN A 80 -24.45 -51.80 -2.19
N ARG A 81 -23.22 -51.69 -1.71
CA ARG A 81 -22.34 -52.83 -1.40
C ARG A 81 -22.91 -53.76 -0.32
N ARG A 82 -23.78 -53.30 0.56
CA ARG A 82 -24.39 -54.07 1.65
C ARG A 82 -25.48 -54.99 1.17
N GLN A 83 -26.02 -54.85 -0.05
CA GLN A 83 -27.03 -55.74 -0.64
C GLN A 83 -26.29 -56.75 -1.56
N LYS A 84 -25.97 -57.93 -1.03
CA LYS A 84 -25.26 -59.04 -1.70
C LYS A 84 -26.03 -59.56 -2.92
N SER A 85 -25.77 -59.02 -4.09
CA SER A 85 -26.20 -59.56 -5.37
C SER A 85 -24.97 -59.99 -6.18
N ALA A 86 -24.94 -61.24 -6.66
CA ALA A 86 -23.77 -61.89 -7.24
C ALA A 86 -23.22 -61.22 -8.53
N GLY A 87 -24.03 -60.46 -9.27
CA GLY A 87 -23.59 -59.71 -10.46
C GLY A 87 -23.05 -58.31 -10.19
N SER A 88 -23.29 -57.80 -9.00
CA SER A 88 -22.92 -56.40 -8.61
C SER A 88 -21.41 -56.19 -8.36
N GLN A 89 -20.68 -57.26 -8.02
CA GLN A 89 -19.26 -57.13 -7.62
C GLN A 89 -18.35 -56.84 -8.81
N LEU A 90 -18.57 -57.43 -9.97
CA LEU A 90 -17.74 -57.18 -11.15
C LEU A 90 -17.95 -55.78 -11.73
N HIS A 91 -19.20 -55.37 -11.79
CA HIS A 91 -19.53 -54.01 -12.29
C HIS A 91 -18.99 -52.91 -11.36
N LEU A 92 -19.00 -53.17 -10.05
CA LEU A 92 -18.49 -52.23 -9.05
C LEU A 92 -16.97 -52.12 -9.10
N ARG A 93 -16.24 -53.24 -9.29
CA ARG A 93 -14.80 -53.24 -9.46
C ARG A 93 -14.38 -52.52 -10.71
N LEU A 94 -15.06 -52.74 -11.83
CA LEU A 94 -14.79 -52.09 -13.11
C LEU A 94 -15.07 -50.59 -13.04
N THR A 95 -16.22 -50.21 -12.51
CA THR A 95 -16.57 -48.76 -12.31
C THR A 95 -15.61 -48.08 -11.34
N GLY A 96 -15.24 -48.73 -10.25
CA GLY A 96 -14.26 -48.21 -9.29
C GLY A 96 -12.87 -47.98 -9.92
N PHE A 97 -12.39 -48.96 -10.69
CA PHE A 97 -11.13 -48.84 -11.41
C PHE A 97 -11.12 -47.66 -12.41
N PHE A 98 -12.14 -47.57 -13.25
CA PHE A 98 -12.25 -46.47 -14.21
C PHE A 98 -12.41 -45.09 -13.52
N THR A 99 -13.14 -45.06 -12.39
CA THR A 99 -13.27 -43.82 -11.59
C THR A 99 -11.93 -43.35 -11.05
N VAL A 100 -11.14 -44.28 -10.43
CA VAL A 100 -9.80 -43.94 -9.91
C VAL A 100 -8.87 -43.53 -11.06
N MET A 101 -8.89 -44.26 -12.18
CA MET A 101 -8.03 -44.01 -13.32
C MET A 101 -8.34 -42.65 -13.98
N ALA A 102 -9.60 -42.21 -13.95
CA ALA A 102 -10.00 -40.87 -14.44
C ALA A 102 -9.74 -39.75 -13.41
N LEU A 103 -9.93 -40.03 -12.12
CA LEU A 103 -9.80 -39.03 -11.07
C LEU A 103 -8.34 -38.69 -10.76
N LEU A 104 -7.44 -39.66 -10.81
CA LEU A 104 -6.03 -39.51 -10.43
C LEU A 104 -5.28 -38.46 -11.28
N PRO A 105 -5.35 -38.52 -12.64
CA PRO A 105 -4.74 -37.47 -13.47
C PRO A 105 -5.42 -36.11 -13.29
N THR A 106 -6.74 -36.09 -13.09
CA THR A 106 -7.48 -34.83 -12.88
C THR A 106 -7.05 -34.13 -11.59
N ILE A 107 -6.92 -34.90 -10.50
CA ILE A 107 -6.41 -34.37 -9.23
C ILE A 107 -4.95 -33.90 -9.38
N GLY A 108 -4.12 -34.69 -10.08
CA GLY A 108 -2.73 -34.34 -10.34
C GLY A 108 -2.60 -33.02 -11.10
N VAL A 109 -3.37 -32.82 -12.16
CA VAL A 109 -3.41 -31.56 -12.93
C VAL A 109 -3.92 -30.40 -12.06
N ALA A 110 -4.95 -30.60 -11.26
CA ALA A 110 -5.49 -29.57 -10.38
C ALA A 110 -4.46 -29.12 -9.34
N ILE A 111 -3.76 -30.06 -8.69
CA ILE A 111 -2.69 -29.75 -7.74
C ILE A 111 -1.54 -29.01 -8.44
N PHE A 112 -1.10 -29.51 -9.59
CA PHE A 112 -0.02 -28.88 -10.36
C PHE A 112 -0.40 -27.46 -10.81
N ALA A 113 -1.61 -27.27 -11.33
CA ALA A 113 -2.10 -25.95 -11.75
C ALA A 113 -2.16 -24.99 -10.57
N THR A 114 -2.70 -25.43 -9.43
CA THR A 114 -2.75 -24.60 -8.22
C THR A 114 -1.36 -24.18 -7.76
N PHE A 115 -0.42 -25.13 -7.74
CA PHE A 115 0.96 -24.87 -7.35
C PHE A 115 1.66 -23.90 -8.31
N THR A 116 1.51 -24.10 -9.63
CA THR A 116 2.10 -23.24 -10.67
C THR A 116 1.53 -21.82 -10.61
N VAL A 117 0.21 -21.67 -10.44
CA VAL A 117 -0.43 -20.35 -10.32
C VAL A 117 0.04 -19.65 -9.06
N ASN A 118 0.09 -20.35 -7.93
CA ASN A 118 0.51 -19.77 -6.66
C ASN A 118 1.97 -19.27 -6.72
N MET A 119 2.88 -20.10 -7.24
CA MET A 119 4.28 -19.70 -7.40
C MET A 119 4.45 -18.56 -8.41
N GLY A 120 3.75 -18.61 -9.54
CA GLY A 120 3.82 -17.56 -10.56
C GLY A 120 3.24 -16.25 -10.09
N LEU A 121 2.13 -16.29 -9.34
CA LEU A 121 1.49 -15.10 -8.79
C LEU A 121 2.35 -14.46 -7.70
N GLU A 122 2.94 -15.26 -6.83
CA GLU A 122 3.81 -14.81 -5.74
C GLU A 122 5.06 -14.10 -6.29
N ALA A 123 5.74 -14.71 -7.26
CA ALA A 123 6.91 -14.12 -7.91
C ALA A 123 6.55 -12.81 -8.64
N TRP A 124 5.49 -12.81 -9.46
CA TRP A 124 5.06 -11.62 -10.20
C TRP A 124 4.62 -10.48 -9.28
N PHE A 125 3.89 -10.80 -8.21
CA PHE A 125 3.43 -9.79 -7.25
C PHE A 125 4.59 -9.20 -6.47
N SER A 126 5.54 -10.04 -6.01
CA SER A 126 6.75 -9.59 -5.30
C SER A 126 7.57 -8.62 -6.13
N ASP A 127 7.90 -8.97 -7.37
CA ASP A 127 8.70 -8.13 -8.26
C ASP A 127 8.01 -6.80 -8.58
N ARG A 128 6.70 -6.84 -8.81
CA ARG A 128 5.94 -5.62 -9.13
C ARG A 128 5.82 -4.69 -7.93
N VAL A 129 5.55 -5.23 -6.76
CA VAL A 129 5.44 -4.44 -5.52
C VAL A 129 6.79 -3.85 -5.14
N GLN A 130 7.87 -4.63 -5.20
CA GLN A 130 9.22 -4.12 -4.94
C GLN A 130 9.61 -3.01 -5.92
N SER A 131 9.29 -3.16 -7.20
CA SER A 131 9.56 -2.12 -8.21
C SER A 131 8.82 -0.82 -7.91
N VAL A 132 7.54 -0.88 -7.50
CA VAL A 132 6.75 0.30 -7.13
C VAL A 132 7.28 0.95 -5.85
N ILE A 133 7.59 0.15 -4.82
CA ILE A 133 8.14 0.66 -3.57
C ILE A 133 9.49 1.33 -3.80
N SER A 134 10.40 0.72 -4.56
CA SER A 134 11.71 1.29 -4.86
C SER A 134 11.60 2.59 -5.67
N ALA A 135 10.71 2.64 -6.66
CA ALA A 135 10.47 3.85 -7.44
C ALA A 135 9.88 4.99 -6.58
N SER A 136 8.92 4.67 -5.71
CA SER A 136 8.33 5.65 -4.78
C SER A 136 9.37 6.19 -3.81
N ARG A 137 10.21 5.31 -3.28
CA ARG A 137 11.32 5.69 -2.40
C ARG A 137 12.30 6.62 -3.09
N SER A 138 12.76 6.26 -4.30
CA SER A 138 13.69 7.10 -5.06
C SER A 138 13.10 8.47 -5.39
N ALA A 139 11.81 8.54 -5.69
CA ALA A 139 11.12 9.80 -5.93
C ALA A 139 11.05 10.68 -4.66
N ALA A 140 10.78 10.10 -3.51
CA ALA A 140 10.72 10.83 -2.25
C ALA A 140 12.13 11.28 -1.78
N GLU A 141 13.17 10.44 -1.93
CA GLU A 141 14.57 10.82 -1.67
C GLU A 141 15.03 11.97 -2.59
N ALA A 142 14.66 11.93 -3.87
CA ALA A 142 14.96 13.02 -4.79
C ALA A 142 14.23 14.33 -4.42
N TYR A 143 12.95 14.23 -4.02
CA TYR A 143 12.18 15.37 -3.55
C TYR A 143 12.77 16.00 -2.28
N GLU A 144 13.16 15.17 -1.30
CA GLU A 144 13.82 15.64 -0.08
C GLU A 144 15.12 16.38 -0.40
N ALA A 145 15.98 15.76 -1.23
CA ALA A 145 17.25 16.35 -1.62
C ALA A 145 17.07 17.69 -2.34
N GLU A 146 16.06 17.80 -3.21
CA GLU A 146 15.71 19.04 -3.90
C GLU A 146 15.24 20.11 -2.92
N GLN A 147 14.31 19.78 -2.02
CA GLN A 147 13.79 20.75 -1.03
C GLN A 147 14.88 21.21 -0.05
N ARG A 148 15.74 20.28 0.40
CA ARG A 148 16.87 20.58 1.24
C ARG A 148 17.88 21.50 0.53
N GLY A 149 18.28 21.17 -0.71
CA GLY A 149 19.19 21.99 -1.50
C GLY A 149 18.65 23.38 -1.75
N ALA A 150 17.39 23.47 -2.14
CA ALA A 150 16.71 24.75 -2.37
C ALA A 150 16.59 25.59 -1.10
N LEU A 151 16.33 24.98 0.06
CA LEU A 151 16.27 25.72 1.32
C LEU A 151 17.64 26.23 1.77
N ILE A 152 18.71 25.45 1.56
CA ILE A 152 20.08 25.85 1.85
C ILE A 152 20.49 27.06 0.98
N GLU A 153 20.19 27.01 -0.31
CA GLU A 153 20.44 28.12 -1.25
C GLU A 153 19.69 29.38 -0.80
N ASP A 154 18.37 29.29 -0.62
CA ASP A 154 17.53 30.43 -0.28
C ASP A 154 17.89 31.05 1.08
N ILE A 155 18.18 30.26 2.12
CA ILE A 155 18.57 30.82 3.43
C ILE A 155 19.96 31.45 3.39
N THR A 156 20.88 30.89 2.60
CA THR A 156 22.24 31.42 2.45
C THR A 156 22.18 32.79 1.74
N ASP A 157 21.43 32.90 0.68
CA ASP A 157 21.25 34.15 -0.07
C ASP A 157 20.59 35.20 0.82
N LEU A 158 19.54 34.81 1.55
CA LEU A 158 18.85 35.71 2.49
C LEU A 158 19.76 36.19 3.61
N ALA A 159 20.57 35.29 4.20
CA ALA A 159 21.52 35.66 5.27
C ALA A 159 22.63 36.58 4.77
N ASN A 160 23.15 36.34 3.55
CA ASN A 160 24.15 37.19 2.93
C ASN A 160 23.60 38.58 2.66
N GLU A 161 22.41 38.69 2.06
CA GLU A 161 21.77 39.99 1.77
C GLU A 161 21.50 40.78 3.04
N LEU A 162 21.01 40.12 4.08
CA LEU A 162 20.81 40.71 5.41
C LEU A 162 22.14 41.20 6.02
N GLY A 163 23.21 40.40 5.87
CA GLY A 163 24.56 40.74 6.32
C GLY A 163 25.12 41.98 5.59
N PHE A 164 24.98 42.04 4.27
CA PHE A 164 25.38 43.19 3.47
C PHE A 164 24.59 44.45 3.85
N PHE A 165 23.29 44.35 4.01
CA PHE A 165 22.44 45.44 4.45
C PHE A 165 22.87 46.01 5.77
N ARG A 166 23.25 45.14 6.73
CA ARG A 166 23.73 45.56 8.04
C ARG A 166 25.08 46.22 7.99
N LYS A 167 26.05 45.70 7.22
CA LYS A 167 27.39 46.27 7.06
C LYS A 167 27.39 47.63 6.38
N GLY A 168 26.51 47.81 5.39
CA GLY A 168 26.40 49.05 4.58
C GLY A 168 25.82 50.24 5.32
N ARG A 169 25.13 50.01 6.43
CA ARG A 169 24.50 51.08 7.24
C ARG A 169 25.03 51.07 8.65
N ASN A 170 25.75 52.11 9.01
CA ASN A 170 26.23 52.34 10.39
C ASN A 170 25.08 52.64 11.38
N GLY A 171 23.85 52.37 11.03
CA GLY A 171 22.65 52.63 11.79
C GLY A 171 22.02 51.42 12.42
N THR A 172 21.61 51.57 13.63
CA THR A 172 21.00 50.59 14.53
C THR A 172 19.48 50.50 14.36
N ASP A 173 18.88 50.92 13.23
CA ASP A 173 17.44 50.89 13.12
C ASP A 173 16.95 49.48 12.79
N LEU A 174 16.50 48.77 13.85
CA LEU A 174 15.89 47.46 13.77
C LEU A 174 14.60 47.44 12.95
N SER A 175 13.93 48.60 12.80
CA SER A 175 12.69 48.69 12.04
C SER A 175 12.95 48.63 10.52
N GLU A 176 14.01 49.28 10.04
CA GLU A 176 14.44 49.18 8.64
C GLU A 176 14.92 47.73 8.32
N PHE A 177 15.68 47.14 9.23
CA PHE A 177 16.15 45.76 9.05
C PHE A 177 14.98 44.78 8.97
N ARG A 178 13.97 44.94 9.84
CA ARG A 178 12.76 44.13 9.81
C ARG A 178 12.00 44.31 8.48
N ASN A 179 11.86 45.54 8.00
CA ASN A 179 11.18 45.81 6.73
C ASN A 179 11.94 45.19 5.56
N HIS A 180 13.26 45.21 5.60
CA HIS A 180 14.10 44.57 4.59
C HIS A 180 13.96 43.03 4.62
N LEU A 181 14.01 42.39 5.79
CA LEU A 181 13.74 40.96 5.97
C LEU A 181 12.35 40.61 5.42
N ALA A 182 11.32 41.37 5.75
CA ALA A 182 9.97 41.12 5.30
C ALA A 182 9.83 41.25 3.77
N LYS A 183 10.53 42.20 3.16
CA LYS A 183 10.57 42.36 1.69
C LYS A 183 11.24 41.17 1.02
N LEU A 184 12.44 40.79 1.46
CA LEU A 184 13.19 39.66 0.93
C LEU A 184 12.41 38.36 1.06
N GLN A 185 11.75 38.14 2.21
CA GLN A 185 10.90 36.97 2.40
C GLN A 185 9.77 36.87 1.38
N GLN A 186 9.17 38.01 0.98
CA GLN A 186 8.08 38.06 -0.01
C GLN A 186 8.59 37.84 -1.44
N GLU A 187 9.83 38.26 -1.72
CA GLU A 187 10.45 38.16 -3.04
C GLU A 187 10.96 36.72 -3.32
N MET A 188 11.06 35.84 -2.29
CA MET A 188 11.49 34.46 -2.45
C MET A 188 10.50 33.66 -3.28
N GLN A 189 10.95 33.19 -4.45
CA GLN A 189 10.12 32.51 -5.45
C GLN A 189 9.52 31.18 -4.96
N ARG A 190 10.23 30.48 -4.08
CA ARG A 190 9.84 29.14 -3.59
C ARG A 190 8.97 29.17 -2.33
N GLY A 191 8.60 30.36 -1.87
CA GLY A 191 7.74 30.53 -0.70
C GLY A 191 8.42 30.13 0.62
N MET A 192 8.53 31.09 1.53
CA MET A 192 9.04 30.89 2.87
C MET A 192 7.91 31.16 3.85
N LYS A 193 7.50 30.14 4.61
CA LYS A 193 6.39 30.29 5.57
C LYS A 193 6.75 31.32 6.64
N GLU A 194 7.94 31.20 7.20
CA GLU A 194 8.41 32.01 8.32
C GLU A 194 9.88 32.37 8.17
N ALA A 195 10.26 33.54 8.64
CA ALA A 195 11.63 33.98 8.77
C ALA A 195 11.79 34.79 10.07
N PHE A 196 12.67 34.33 10.94
CA PHE A 196 12.99 34.98 12.21
C PHE A 196 14.49 35.30 12.28
N VAL A 197 14.83 36.45 12.87
CA VAL A 197 16.19 36.66 13.38
C VAL A 197 16.16 36.39 14.87
N ILE A 198 17.00 35.49 15.32
CA ILE A 198 17.08 35.04 16.71
C ILE A 198 18.51 35.24 17.26
N ASP A 199 18.65 35.29 18.58
CA ASP A 199 19.96 35.30 19.23
C ASP A 199 20.49 33.89 19.46
N ASP A 200 21.68 33.77 20.02
CA ASP A 200 22.36 32.53 20.40
C ASP A 200 21.62 31.71 21.48
N MET A 201 20.67 32.32 22.16
CA MET A 201 19.74 31.65 23.08
C MET A 201 18.42 31.24 22.40
N GLY A 202 18.26 31.49 21.11
CA GLY A 202 17.01 31.21 20.37
C GLY A 202 15.88 32.18 20.70
N THR A 203 16.17 33.38 21.21
CA THR A 203 15.16 34.40 21.47
C THR A 203 14.93 35.23 20.23
N ILE A 204 13.65 35.40 19.85
CA ILE A 204 13.28 36.20 18.66
C ILE A 204 13.66 37.66 18.87
N LYS A 205 14.48 38.21 17.97
CA LYS A 205 14.82 39.62 17.89
C LYS A 205 13.99 40.34 16.82
N LEU A 206 13.82 39.70 15.68
CA LEU A 206 13.04 40.28 14.56
C LEU A 206 12.18 39.21 13.90
N ARG A 207 11.09 39.64 13.31
CA ARG A 207 10.13 38.79 12.59
C ARG A 207 9.95 39.27 11.19
N GLY A 208 9.91 38.39 10.24
CA GLY A 208 9.58 38.64 8.86
C GLY A 208 8.08 38.94 8.67
N PHE A 209 7.64 38.85 7.44
CA PHE A 209 6.27 39.16 7.03
C PHE A 209 5.30 38.07 7.54
N ARG A 210 4.22 38.50 8.21
CA ARG A 210 3.15 37.62 8.74
C ARG A 210 3.61 36.49 9.67
N ASN A 211 4.73 36.66 10.35
CA ASN A 211 5.22 35.66 11.30
C ASN A 211 4.64 35.88 12.69
N TYR A 212 4.13 34.83 13.31
CA TYR A 212 3.52 34.88 14.63
C TYR A 212 4.42 34.15 15.65
N ALA A 213 4.53 34.71 16.86
CA ALA A 213 5.42 34.14 17.88
C ALA A 213 4.93 32.81 18.46
N PHE A 214 3.65 32.49 18.32
CA PHE A 214 3.10 31.22 18.79
C PHE A 214 3.36 30.04 17.83
N ASP A 215 3.73 30.32 16.59
CA ASP A 215 4.16 29.30 15.61
C ASP A 215 5.66 29.01 15.71
N TYR A 216 6.39 29.79 16.54
CA TYR A 216 7.83 29.65 16.67
C TYR A 216 8.19 28.45 17.53
N ASP A 217 8.86 27.49 16.93
CA ASP A 217 9.48 26.35 17.59
C ASP A 217 10.99 26.61 17.76
N LYS A 218 11.44 26.68 19.01
CA LYS A 218 12.81 27.09 19.34
C LYS A 218 13.81 25.99 18.95
N PRO A 219 14.85 26.32 18.13
CA PRO A 219 15.89 25.34 17.80
C PRO A 219 16.70 24.91 19.02
N GLU A 220 17.23 23.71 18.99
CA GLU A 220 18.08 23.18 20.03
C GLU A 220 19.40 23.98 20.11
N VAL A 221 19.89 24.21 21.35
CA VAL A 221 21.09 25.04 21.60
C VAL A 221 22.33 24.49 20.89
N ILE A 222 22.45 23.18 20.76
CA ILE A 222 23.59 22.53 20.11
C ILE A 222 23.74 22.91 18.64
N LEU A 223 22.66 23.32 17.98
CA LEU A 223 22.65 23.66 16.55
C LEU A 223 23.34 25.00 16.28
N PHE A 224 23.41 25.92 17.26
CA PHE A 224 23.99 27.24 17.08
C PHE A 224 25.50 27.20 16.81
N ASP A 225 26.23 26.30 17.47
CA ASP A 225 27.67 26.14 17.25
C ASP A 225 27.99 25.68 15.82
N THR A 226 27.19 24.78 15.31
CA THR A 226 27.33 24.29 13.92
C THR A 226 26.79 25.27 12.89
N ALA A 227 25.74 26.02 13.24
CA ALA A 227 25.16 27.07 12.38
C ALA A 227 26.10 28.24 12.10
N LEU A 228 27.18 28.42 12.92
CA LEU A 228 28.26 29.38 12.65
C LEU A 228 29.04 29.06 11.36
N ARG A 229 29.10 27.79 10.96
CA ARG A 229 29.95 27.32 9.86
C ARG A 229 29.17 26.87 8.63
N GLN A 230 28.00 26.31 8.85
CA GLN A 230 27.16 25.74 7.79
C GLN A 230 25.69 25.79 8.17
N VAL A 231 24.83 25.82 7.16
CA VAL A 231 23.37 25.76 7.35
C VAL A 231 23.00 24.48 8.09
N GLN A 232 22.20 24.63 9.14
CA GLN A 232 21.61 23.49 9.88
C GLN A 232 20.18 23.31 9.41
N ILE A 233 19.84 22.11 8.95
CA ILE A 233 18.48 21.73 8.55
C ILE A 233 17.84 20.95 9.68
N ILE A 234 16.59 21.29 9.99
CA ILE A 234 15.75 20.63 10.97
C ILE A 234 14.51 20.14 10.24
N GLU A 235 14.29 18.84 10.26
CA GLU A 235 13.20 18.16 9.58
C GLU A 235 12.04 17.94 10.54
N ASP A 236 10.85 18.35 10.14
CA ASP A 236 9.61 18.13 10.88
C ASP A 236 8.51 17.66 9.93
N TRP A 237 8.63 16.42 9.51
CA TRP A 237 7.69 15.81 8.56
C TRP A 237 6.27 15.70 9.10
N LYS A 238 6.11 15.63 10.42
CA LYS A 238 4.79 15.55 11.08
C LYS A 238 3.98 16.82 10.89
N ASN A 239 4.67 17.97 10.89
CA ASN A 239 4.07 19.28 10.67
C ASN A 239 4.17 19.75 9.22
N ASN A 240 4.68 18.89 8.30
CA ASN A 240 4.94 19.25 6.90
C ASN A 240 5.89 20.45 6.77
N GLU A 241 6.93 20.48 7.60
CA GLU A 241 7.88 21.59 7.68
C GLU A 241 9.33 21.12 7.56
N MET A 242 10.12 21.96 6.90
CA MET A 242 11.57 21.89 6.92
C MET A 242 12.07 23.26 7.38
N ARG A 243 12.93 23.28 8.38
CA ARG A 243 13.47 24.50 8.98
C ARG A 243 14.96 24.58 8.74
N ALA A 244 15.49 25.77 8.65
CA ALA A 244 16.92 26.00 8.49
C ALA A 244 17.41 27.10 9.42
N LEU A 245 18.64 26.95 9.92
CA LEU A 245 19.33 27.87 10.81
C LEU A 245 20.71 28.19 10.25
N ILE A 246 21.04 29.48 10.15
CA ILE A 246 22.36 29.97 9.73
C ILE A 246 22.74 31.23 10.47
N TYR A 247 24.02 31.43 10.71
CA TYR A 247 24.58 32.68 11.25
C TYR A 247 24.50 33.82 10.21
N ILE A 248 24.19 35.03 10.66
CA ILE A 248 24.17 36.22 9.79
C ILE A 248 25.53 36.94 9.91
N ASP A 249 26.31 36.88 8.83
CA ASP A 249 27.61 37.58 8.80
C ASP A 249 27.41 39.11 8.81
N GLY A 250 28.08 39.78 9.75
CA GLY A 250 27.91 41.22 9.99
C GLY A 250 26.85 41.58 11.03
N PHE A 251 26.20 40.58 11.65
CA PHE A 251 25.30 40.80 12.77
C PHE A 251 25.66 39.85 13.94
N PRO A 252 26.70 40.18 14.74
CA PRO A 252 27.24 39.30 15.77
C PRO A 252 26.17 38.77 16.72
N GLY A 253 26.21 37.46 17.03
CA GLY A 253 25.29 36.79 17.93
C GLY A 253 23.86 36.65 17.40
N HIS A 254 23.65 36.83 16.08
CA HIS A 254 22.32 36.70 15.48
C HIS A 254 22.34 35.67 14.36
N TYR A 255 21.24 34.92 14.30
CA TYR A 255 21.00 33.84 13.35
C TYR A 255 19.70 34.05 12.60
N LEU A 256 19.70 33.66 11.36
CA LEU A 256 18.49 33.58 10.56
C LEU A 256 17.90 32.19 10.74
N TYR A 257 16.64 32.11 11.11
CA TYR A 257 15.87 30.91 11.27
C TYR A 257 14.65 30.95 10.38
N VAL A 258 14.51 30.01 9.45
CA VAL A 258 13.44 30.01 8.45
C VAL A 258 12.70 28.69 8.46
N THR A 259 11.42 28.75 8.08
CA THR A 259 10.53 27.61 7.93
C THR A 259 9.95 27.59 6.52
N ARG A 260 10.01 26.43 5.87
CA ARG A 260 9.36 26.15 4.60
C ARG A 260 8.38 25.00 4.75
N LEU A 261 7.23 25.10 4.08
CA LEU A 261 6.28 24.01 3.97
C LEU A 261 6.79 23.01 2.91
N VAL A 262 6.73 21.73 3.25
CA VAL A 262 7.06 20.62 2.37
C VAL A 262 5.93 19.59 2.41
N ASP A 263 5.87 18.68 1.44
CA ASP A 263 4.91 17.58 1.50
C ASP A 263 5.45 16.46 2.40
N GLY A 264 5.19 16.60 3.71
CA GLY A 264 5.61 15.64 4.71
C GLY A 264 4.93 14.28 4.56
N ASN A 265 3.75 14.18 3.93
CA ASN A 265 3.10 12.89 3.67
C ASN A 265 3.93 12.05 2.70
N LEU A 266 4.51 12.69 1.68
CA LEU A 266 5.41 12.02 0.75
C LEU A 266 6.69 11.53 1.46
N LEU A 267 7.20 12.31 2.40
CA LEU A 267 8.43 12.02 3.14
C LEU A 267 8.23 11.01 4.28
N ASN A 268 7.08 11.04 4.97
CA ASN A 268 6.71 10.01 5.95
C ASN A 268 6.61 8.61 5.33
N LEU A 269 6.24 8.51 4.04
CA LEU A 269 6.26 7.23 3.31
C LEU A 269 7.68 6.63 3.23
N LEU A 270 8.72 7.45 3.26
CA LEU A 270 10.12 6.97 3.33
C LEU A 270 10.42 6.29 4.67
N ASP A 271 10.05 6.93 5.77
CA ASP A 271 10.29 6.40 7.11
C ASP A 271 9.53 5.10 7.34
N ASP A 272 8.26 5.04 6.93
CA ASP A 272 7.42 3.85 7.05
C ASP A 272 7.93 2.70 6.18
N THR A 273 8.39 2.98 4.96
CA THR A 273 8.95 1.94 4.08
C THR A 273 10.32 1.44 4.55
N GLN A 274 11.13 2.28 5.18
CA GLN A 274 12.38 1.87 5.82
C GLN A 274 12.11 0.95 7.01
N ALA A 275 11.16 1.29 7.88
CA ALA A 275 10.78 0.47 9.02
C ALA A 275 10.27 -0.91 8.61
N VAL A 276 9.46 -1.00 7.56
CA VAL A 276 8.95 -2.26 6.99
C VAL A 276 10.07 -3.09 6.36
N SER A 277 10.99 -2.45 5.63
CA SER A 277 12.14 -3.13 5.00
C SER A 277 13.07 -3.75 6.05
N TYR A 278 13.35 -3.05 7.16
CA TYR A 278 14.17 -3.58 8.25
C TYR A 278 13.50 -4.77 8.97
N THR A 279 12.18 -4.74 9.16
CA THR A 279 11.46 -5.84 9.84
C THR A 279 11.39 -7.09 8.99
N HIS A 280 11.31 -7.00 7.67
CA HIS A 280 11.28 -8.15 6.77
C HIS A 280 12.66 -8.74 6.45
N LEU A 281 13.73 -7.94 6.47
CA LEU A 281 15.10 -8.42 6.24
C LEU A 281 15.73 -9.08 7.48
N THR A 282 15.19 -8.83 8.68
CA THR A 282 15.71 -9.38 9.95
C THR A 282 14.96 -10.60 10.46
N LEU A 283 13.91 -11.07 9.76
CA LEU A 283 13.30 -12.34 10.10
C LEU A 283 14.24 -13.47 9.65
N PRO A 284 14.82 -14.26 10.58
CA PRO A 284 15.64 -15.41 10.19
C PRO A 284 14.73 -16.38 9.44
N THR A 285 15.09 -16.69 8.20
CA THR A 285 14.62 -17.87 7.48
C THR A 285 14.89 -19.08 8.37
N LYS A 286 13.92 -19.52 9.14
CA LYS A 286 13.99 -20.80 9.81
C LYS A 286 13.98 -21.89 8.75
N ALA A 287 15.14 -22.52 8.60
CA ALA A 287 15.34 -23.77 7.86
C ALA A 287 14.45 -24.90 8.42
#